data_bb78d631f1cf88dc03c8eb93e023d741
#
_entry.id   bb78d631f1cf88dc03c8eb93e023d741
#
_cell.length_a   1.000
_cell.length_b   1.000
_cell.length_c   1.000
_cell.angle_alpha   90.00
_cell.angle_beta   90.00
_cell.angle_gamma   90.00
#
_symmetry.space_group_name_H-M   'P 1'
#
loop_
_entity.id
_entity.type
_entity.pdbx_description
1 polymer ?
#
loop_
_entity_poly.entity_id
_entity_poly.type
_entity_poly.pdbx_seq_one_letter_code
_entity_poly.pdbx_strand_id
1 'polypeptide(L)'
;MKTIREIKEELQAASGTEREKLLEQHREDSRSGVVSLVKKYDREKELLEKEKHRIEDMKVYENTYSHVGWICGIDEAGRGPLAGPVVAGAVILPEDSKILWLNDSKQLSAKKREELYDVIMEEAISV
;
A
#
# COMPACT_ATOMS: atom_id res chain seq x y z
N MET A 1 15.55 -33.12 -1.94
CA MET A 1 14.67 -32.24 -1.11
C MET A 1 15.37 -30.88 -1.00
N LYS A 2 14.71 -29.78 -1.36
CA LYS A 2 15.31 -28.42 -1.27
C LYS A 2 15.59 -28.04 0.18
N THR A 3 16.65 -27.31 0.39
CA THR A 3 16.96 -26.72 1.70
C THR A 3 16.02 -25.56 2.01
N ILE A 4 15.86 -25.20 3.27
CA ILE A 4 15.05 -24.03 3.68
C ILE A 4 15.57 -22.75 3.03
N ARG A 5 16.88 -22.64 2.84
CA ARG A 5 17.52 -21.51 2.19
C ARG A 5 17.12 -21.40 0.72
N GLU A 6 17.19 -22.48 -0.03
CA GLU A 6 16.77 -22.53 -1.45
C GLU A 6 15.29 -22.18 -1.60
N ILE A 7 14.41 -22.71 -0.74
CA ILE A 7 12.99 -22.39 -0.73
C ILE A 7 12.77 -20.89 -0.48
N LYS A 8 13.50 -20.31 0.47
CA LYS A 8 13.43 -18.87 0.76
C LYS A 8 13.87 -18.03 -0.43
N GLU A 9 14.98 -18.37 -1.08
CA GLU A 9 15.51 -17.68 -2.24
C GLU A 9 14.53 -17.75 -3.42
N GLU A 10 13.93 -18.92 -3.68
CA GLU A 10 12.90 -19.09 -4.71
C GLU A 10 11.64 -18.25 -4.42
N LEU A 11 11.14 -18.26 -3.19
CA LEU A 11 9.99 -17.46 -2.79
C LEU A 11 10.26 -15.94 -2.87
N GLN A 12 11.50 -15.51 -2.63
CA GLN A 12 11.90 -14.11 -2.76
C GLN A 12 12.00 -13.68 -4.23
N ALA A 13 12.49 -14.56 -5.10
CA ALA A 13 12.63 -14.28 -6.54
C ALA A 13 11.28 -14.32 -7.27
N ALA A 14 10.37 -15.20 -6.85
CA ALA A 14 9.06 -15.35 -7.46
C ALA A 14 8.11 -14.19 -7.07
N SER A 15 7.15 -13.90 -7.95
CA SER A 15 6.12 -12.89 -7.72
C SER A 15 4.74 -13.37 -8.20
N GLY A 16 3.69 -12.73 -7.72
CA GLY A 16 2.32 -13.00 -8.16
C GLY A 16 1.93 -14.48 -8.04
N THR A 17 1.34 -14.99 -9.11
CA THR A 17 0.82 -16.37 -9.19
C THR A 17 1.89 -17.45 -9.07
N GLU A 18 3.12 -17.15 -9.46
CA GLU A 18 4.23 -18.09 -9.32
C GLU A 18 4.58 -18.31 -7.85
N ARG A 19 4.65 -17.24 -7.08
CA ARG A 19 4.88 -17.34 -5.62
C ARG A 19 3.76 -18.11 -4.93
N GLU A 20 2.52 -17.92 -5.33
CA GLU A 20 1.38 -18.66 -4.76
C GLU A 20 1.49 -20.17 -5.02
N LYS A 21 1.87 -20.57 -6.24
CA LYS A 21 2.11 -21.98 -6.57
C LYS A 21 3.25 -22.58 -5.75
N LEU A 22 4.33 -21.83 -5.56
CA LEU A 22 5.46 -22.29 -4.72
C LEU A 22 5.05 -22.45 -3.25
N LEU A 23 4.27 -21.49 -2.72
CA LEU A 23 3.75 -21.59 -1.35
C LEU A 23 2.86 -22.82 -1.18
N GLU A 24 1.97 -23.09 -2.13
CA GLU A 24 1.09 -24.27 -2.09
C GLU A 24 1.86 -25.57 -2.10
N GLN A 25 2.93 -25.69 -2.90
CA GLN A 25 3.81 -26.86 -2.90
C GLN A 25 4.49 -27.14 -1.55
N HIS A 26 4.64 -26.10 -0.72
CA HIS A 26 5.33 -26.21 0.57
C HIS A 26 4.39 -26.18 1.79
N ARG A 27 3.06 -26.14 1.58
CA ARG A 27 2.09 -26.10 2.70
C ARG A 27 2.12 -27.34 3.58
N GLU A 28 2.39 -28.50 3.00
CA GLU A 28 2.45 -29.76 3.71
C GLU A 28 3.86 -30.07 4.30
N ASP A 29 4.83 -29.19 4.07
CA ASP A 29 6.19 -29.37 4.60
C ASP A 29 6.23 -29.08 6.11
N SER A 30 6.47 -30.12 6.90
CA SER A 30 6.46 -30.05 8.37
C SER A 30 7.69 -29.38 9.00
N ARG A 31 8.71 -29.06 8.22
CA ARG A 31 9.93 -28.40 8.74
C ARG A 31 9.59 -27.02 9.28
N SER A 32 9.93 -26.75 10.53
CA SER A 32 9.58 -25.51 11.24
C SER A 32 9.96 -24.23 10.49
N GLY A 33 11.13 -24.23 9.83
CA GLY A 33 11.58 -23.09 9.02
C GLY A 33 10.72 -22.87 7.77
N VAL A 34 10.22 -23.93 7.12
CA VAL A 34 9.31 -23.82 5.97
C VAL A 34 7.93 -23.35 6.42
N VAL A 35 7.41 -23.94 7.50
CA VAL A 35 6.14 -23.49 8.10
C VAL A 35 6.17 -22.00 8.44
N SER A 36 7.29 -21.52 9.01
CA SER A 36 7.45 -20.11 9.34
C SER A 36 7.48 -19.21 8.10
N LEU A 37 8.12 -19.66 7.01
CA LEU A 37 8.13 -18.95 5.74
C LEU A 37 6.73 -18.84 5.14
N VAL A 38 6.00 -19.96 5.05
CA VAL A 38 4.62 -19.98 4.53
C VAL A 38 3.74 -19.04 5.35
N LYS A 39 3.75 -19.13 6.67
CA LYS A 39 2.97 -18.24 7.55
C LYS A 39 3.32 -16.76 7.35
N LYS A 40 4.60 -16.43 7.13
CA LYS A 40 5.03 -15.06 6.86
C LYS A 40 4.38 -14.53 5.60
N TYR A 41 4.45 -15.25 4.49
CA TYR A 41 3.87 -14.83 3.22
C TYR A 41 2.34 -14.80 3.24
N ASP A 42 1.70 -15.75 3.90
CA ASP A 42 0.23 -15.73 4.10
C ASP A 42 -0.19 -14.47 4.86
N ARG A 43 0.55 -14.08 5.90
CA ARG A 43 0.30 -12.84 6.66
C ARG A 43 0.53 -11.58 5.83
N GLU A 44 1.60 -11.54 5.04
CA GLU A 44 1.86 -10.41 4.13
C GLU A 44 0.74 -10.27 3.11
N LYS A 45 0.25 -11.37 2.54
CA LYS A 45 -0.91 -11.38 1.63
C LYS A 45 -2.18 -10.86 2.30
N GLU A 46 -2.48 -11.34 3.50
CA GLU A 46 -3.64 -10.88 4.27
C GLU A 46 -3.59 -9.37 4.56
N LEU A 47 -2.42 -8.86 4.95
CA LEU A 47 -2.22 -7.44 5.19
C LEU A 47 -2.41 -6.61 3.91
N LEU A 48 -1.92 -7.10 2.79
CA LEU A 48 -2.08 -6.42 1.50
C LEU A 48 -3.55 -6.38 1.06
N GLU A 49 -4.28 -7.48 1.22
CA GLU A 49 -5.71 -7.52 0.89
C GLU A 49 -6.54 -6.59 1.81
N LYS A 50 -6.25 -6.58 3.11
CA LYS A 50 -6.87 -5.63 4.05
C LYS A 50 -6.59 -4.19 3.65
N GLU A 51 -5.36 -3.89 3.23
CA GLU A 51 -4.99 -2.55 2.78
C GLU A 51 -5.73 -2.14 1.50
N LYS A 52 -5.85 -3.05 0.54
CA LYS A 52 -6.64 -2.79 -0.68
C LYS A 52 -8.09 -2.46 -0.36
N HIS A 53 -8.71 -3.22 0.54
CA HIS A 53 -10.07 -2.92 1.00
C HIS A 53 -10.15 -1.56 1.70
N ARG A 54 -9.18 -1.26 2.58
CA ARG A 54 -9.15 0.04 3.27
C ARG A 54 -9.05 1.21 2.29
N ILE A 55 -8.20 1.11 1.29
CA ILE A 55 -8.08 2.15 0.24
C ILE A 55 -9.39 2.29 -0.55
N GLU A 56 -10.05 1.19 -0.86
CA GLU A 56 -11.34 1.24 -1.55
C GLU A 56 -12.44 1.89 -0.69
N ASP A 57 -12.46 1.59 0.61
CA ASP A 57 -13.38 2.22 1.56
C ASP A 57 -13.12 3.72 1.72
N MET A 58 -11.88 4.19 1.56
CA MET A 58 -11.54 5.62 1.59
C MET A 58 -12.09 6.40 0.39
N LYS A 59 -12.44 5.74 -0.71
CA LYS A 59 -12.97 6.35 -1.93
C LYS A 59 -14.48 6.64 -1.88
N VAL A 60 -15.07 6.69 -0.71
CA VAL A 60 -16.51 6.94 -0.54
C VAL A 60 -16.97 8.20 -1.27
N TYR A 61 -16.22 9.29 -1.17
CA TYR A 61 -16.55 10.55 -1.82
C TYR A 61 -16.38 10.47 -3.33
N GLU A 62 -15.26 9.93 -3.80
CA GLU A 62 -14.99 9.73 -5.22
C GLU A 62 -16.06 8.85 -5.86
N ASN A 63 -16.42 7.73 -5.22
CA ASN A 63 -17.45 6.82 -5.72
C ASN A 63 -18.85 7.45 -5.70
N THR A 64 -19.16 8.28 -4.68
CA THR A 64 -20.47 8.93 -4.54
C THR A 64 -20.66 10.06 -5.56
N TYR A 65 -19.61 10.80 -5.83
CA TYR A 65 -19.66 12.03 -6.64
C TYR A 65 -18.98 11.91 -8.00
N SER A 66 -18.60 10.70 -8.44
CA SER A 66 -17.95 10.47 -9.75
C SER A 66 -18.73 11.05 -10.92
N HIS A 67 -20.06 11.11 -10.82
CA HIS A 67 -20.95 11.70 -11.84
C HIS A 67 -20.84 13.23 -11.98
N VAL A 68 -20.21 13.92 -11.02
CA VAL A 68 -20.05 15.40 -11.03
C VAL A 68 -18.75 15.82 -11.73
N GLY A 69 -17.79 14.91 -11.92
CA GLY A 69 -16.49 15.15 -12.52
C GLY A 69 -15.34 14.89 -11.57
N TRP A 70 -14.26 15.66 -11.70
CA TRP A 70 -13.04 15.48 -10.93
C TRP A 70 -13.24 15.85 -9.45
N ILE A 71 -12.80 14.98 -8.55
CA ILE A 71 -12.80 15.22 -7.10
C ILE A 71 -11.41 15.68 -6.69
N CYS A 72 -11.35 16.84 -6.02
CA CYS A 72 -10.12 17.40 -5.48
C CYS A 72 -10.10 17.28 -3.97
N GLY A 73 -9.11 16.58 -3.42
CA GLY A 73 -8.80 16.58 -2.00
C GLY A 73 -7.95 17.79 -1.62
N ILE A 74 -8.31 18.49 -0.55
CA ILE A 74 -7.59 19.67 -0.07
C ILE A 74 -7.30 19.51 1.42
N ASP A 75 -6.07 19.81 1.83
CA ASP A 75 -5.66 19.84 3.24
C ASP A 75 -4.59 20.92 3.47
N GLU A 76 -4.39 21.32 4.72
CA GLU A 76 -3.40 22.33 5.08
C GLU A 76 -2.38 21.83 6.12
N ALA A 77 -1.20 22.43 6.09
CA ALA A 77 -0.15 22.27 7.08
C ALA A 77 0.33 23.61 7.61
N GLY A 78 0.82 23.64 8.84
CA GLY A 78 1.37 24.84 9.46
C GLY A 78 0.35 25.73 10.17
N ARG A 79 -0.89 25.29 10.36
CA ARG A 79 -1.95 26.04 11.04
C ARG A 79 -1.76 26.15 12.56
N GLY A 80 -1.11 25.12 13.20
CA GLY A 80 -0.93 25.07 14.65
C GLY A 80 0.22 25.91 15.22
N PRO A 81 1.37 26.07 14.53
CA PRO A 81 2.49 26.88 15.01
C PRO A 81 2.14 28.38 15.13
N LEU A 82 2.70 29.04 16.16
CA LEU A 82 2.53 30.50 16.37
C LEU A 82 3.22 31.33 15.28
N ALA A 83 4.26 30.79 14.64
CA ALA A 83 4.99 31.43 13.55
C ALA A 83 5.35 30.40 12.48
N GLY A 84 5.32 30.81 11.26
CA GLY A 84 5.64 29.99 10.08
C GLY A 84 4.55 30.08 9.01
N PRO A 85 4.82 29.59 7.80
CA PRO A 85 3.86 29.59 6.71
C PRO A 85 2.76 28.57 6.92
N VAL A 86 1.55 28.88 6.48
CA VAL A 86 0.49 27.91 6.24
C VAL A 86 0.57 27.50 4.78
N VAL A 87 0.63 26.20 4.51
CA VAL A 87 0.67 25.64 3.17
C VAL A 87 -0.57 24.79 2.95
N ALA A 88 -1.33 25.05 1.91
CA ALA A 88 -2.43 24.21 1.48
C ALA A 88 -2.01 23.37 0.28
N GLY A 89 -2.33 22.10 0.33
CA GLY A 89 -2.17 21.15 -0.79
C GLY A 89 -3.51 20.78 -1.38
N ALA A 90 -3.58 20.65 -2.69
CA ALA A 90 -4.75 20.21 -3.40
C ALA A 90 -4.34 19.12 -4.40
N VAL A 91 -5.03 17.99 -4.43
CA VAL A 91 -4.68 16.85 -5.27
C VAL A 91 -5.92 16.28 -5.95
N ILE A 92 -5.81 16.02 -7.24
CA ILE A 92 -6.79 15.26 -8.02
C ILE A 92 -6.14 13.94 -8.43
N LEU A 93 -6.64 12.84 -7.92
CA LEU A 93 -6.21 11.50 -8.31
C LEU A 93 -7.12 10.91 -9.39
N PRO A 94 -6.60 10.01 -10.26
CA PRO A 94 -7.43 9.22 -11.15
C PRO A 94 -8.49 8.42 -10.37
N GLU A 95 -9.64 8.19 -10.97
CA GLU A 95 -10.75 7.43 -10.36
C GLU A 95 -10.32 6.00 -9.98
N ASP A 96 -9.46 5.39 -10.79
CA ASP A 96 -8.91 4.06 -10.60
C ASP A 96 -7.62 4.01 -9.75
N SER A 97 -7.17 5.15 -9.21
CA SER A 97 -5.99 5.22 -8.34
C SER A 97 -6.09 4.26 -7.16
N LYS A 98 -5.01 3.54 -6.88
CA LYS A 98 -4.89 2.57 -5.79
C LYS A 98 -3.57 2.71 -5.05
N ILE A 99 -3.23 3.94 -4.66
CA ILE A 99 -2.00 4.22 -3.91
C ILE A 99 -2.11 3.57 -2.53
N LEU A 100 -1.35 2.47 -2.34
CA LEU A 100 -1.35 1.73 -1.09
C LEU A 100 -0.67 2.52 0.03
N TRP A 101 -1.13 2.29 1.26
CA TRP A 101 -0.59 2.88 2.50
C TRP A 101 -0.79 4.39 2.63
N LEU A 102 -1.60 4.97 1.76
CA LEU A 102 -2.01 6.36 1.89
C LEU A 102 -2.79 6.56 3.18
N ASN A 103 -2.42 7.58 3.97
CA ASN A 103 -3.05 7.86 5.25
C ASN A 103 -2.80 9.32 5.66
N ASP A 104 -3.48 9.78 6.72
CA ASP A 104 -3.20 11.07 7.35
C ASP A 104 -1.70 11.21 7.63
N SER A 105 -1.14 12.37 7.30
CA SER A 105 0.30 12.65 7.43
C SER A 105 0.84 12.44 8.85
N LYS A 106 -0.01 12.63 9.87
CA LYS A 106 0.33 12.41 11.29
C LYS A 106 0.48 10.92 11.63
N GLN A 107 -0.11 10.03 10.84
CA GLN A 107 -0.03 8.58 11.00
C GLN A 107 1.17 7.97 10.27
N LEU A 108 1.90 8.77 9.50
CA LEU A 108 3.00 8.33 8.64
C LEU A 108 4.35 8.83 9.16
N SER A 109 5.38 7.97 9.06
CA SER A 109 6.77 8.40 9.27
C SER A 109 7.21 9.40 8.18
N ALA A 110 8.22 10.23 8.46
CA ALA A 110 8.77 11.17 7.49
C ALA A 110 9.20 10.46 6.19
N LYS A 111 9.92 9.34 6.31
CA LYS A 111 10.33 8.53 5.16
C LYS A 111 9.14 8.06 4.33
N LYS A 112 8.08 7.58 5.00
CA LYS A 112 6.89 7.08 4.28
C LYS A 112 6.13 8.21 3.58
N ARG A 113 6.11 9.42 4.15
CA ARG A 113 5.54 10.59 3.49
C ARG A 113 6.30 10.97 2.22
N GLU A 114 7.63 10.93 2.24
CA GLU A 114 8.47 11.19 1.07
C GLU A 114 8.23 10.15 -0.04
N GLU A 115 8.22 8.87 0.31
CA GLU A 115 7.91 7.79 -0.65
C GLU A 115 6.53 7.97 -1.29
N LEU A 116 5.51 8.29 -0.51
CA LEU A 116 4.14 8.51 -1.01
C LEU A 116 4.03 9.81 -1.80
N TYR A 117 4.79 10.85 -1.45
CA TYR A 117 4.84 12.10 -2.22
C TYR A 117 5.25 11.84 -3.66
N ASP A 118 6.33 11.08 -3.88
CA ASP A 118 6.81 10.76 -5.22
C ASP A 118 5.74 9.97 -6.01
N VAL A 119 5.10 8.98 -5.39
CA VAL A 119 4.02 8.21 -6.01
C VAL A 119 2.82 9.09 -6.36
N ILE A 120 2.41 9.99 -5.46
CA ILE A 120 1.30 10.92 -5.72
C ILE A 120 1.64 11.86 -6.88
N MET A 121 2.86 12.42 -6.90
CA MET A 121 3.29 13.33 -7.97
C MET A 121 3.35 12.64 -9.34
N GLU A 122 3.65 11.35 -9.38
CA GLU A 122 3.67 10.57 -10.62
C GLU A 122 2.25 10.19 -11.09
N GLU A 123 1.34 9.86 -10.16
CA GLU A 123 0.01 9.31 -10.49
C GLU A 123 -1.07 10.39 -10.59
N ALA A 124 -0.92 11.51 -9.87
CA ALA A 124 -1.93 12.56 -9.82
C ALA A 124 -2.20 13.20 -11.18
N ILE A 125 -3.48 13.50 -11.44
CA ILE A 125 -3.90 14.28 -12.61
C ILE A 125 -3.45 15.74 -12.43
N SER A 126 -3.52 16.24 -11.21
CA SER A 126 -3.08 17.59 -10.85
C SER A 126 -2.71 17.69 -9.37
N VAL A 127 -1.73 18.48 -9.06
CA VAL A 127 -1.31 18.86 -7.71
C VAL A 127 -1.18 20.37 -7.65
#